data_70e17ccaafd04fb115fa22a3942ae3fd
#
_entry.id   70e17ccaafd04fb115fa22a3942ae3fd
#
_cell.length_a   1.000
_cell.length_b   1.000
_cell.length_c   1.000
_cell.angle_alpha   90.00
_cell.angle_beta   90.00
_cell.angle_gamma   90.00
#
_symmetry.space_group_name_H-M   'P 1'
#
loop_
_entity.id
_entity.type
_entity.pdbx_description
1 polymer ?
#
loop_
_entity_poly.entity_id
_entity_poly.type
_entity_poly.pdbx_seq_one_letter_code
_entity_poly.pdbx_strand_id
1 'polypeptide(L)'
;MTPTDPARYAGADLRLAAVDMDGTLLDDDKNFPPGMDELLDQMDARGVTFAPASGRQVWTLIDMFPGRPGMTVIGENGGIVMRDGVEVSSSPLDAPTMREAVRLVREATSGPDGIDGGLVMCGKQFAYVERTDDRFVHGVMPYYHRTKRIDDQSAIIDAIEAGEIDDAIVKLAVFVLGPVEALAEATLANFADTHQYAISGANWADLQIRGVDKGSAVRDLQRFLGVDRSQTAVFGDAGNDLSMMSEGDLSFAMANASQDVIEAARFVAPSNNEAGVAQVLR
;
A
#
# COMPACT_ATOMS: atom_id res chain seq x y z
N MET A 1 -20.16 10.07 9.73
CA MET A 1 -21.26 9.07 9.81
C MET A 1 -21.33 8.50 11.22
N THR A 2 -22.47 7.91 11.64
CA THR A 2 -22.57 7.34 13.00
C THR A 2 -21.94 5.96 13.04
N PRO A 3 -20.98 5.69 13.95
CA PRO A 3 -20.39 4.37 14.10
C PRO A 3 -21.42 3.28 14.42
N THR A 4 -21.11 2.07 13.96
CA THR A 4 -21.98 0.90 14.21
C THR A 4 -21.91 0.47 15.67
N ASP A 5 -23.04 0.07 16.26
CA ASP A 5 -23.09 -0.46 17.61
C ASP A 5 -22.17 -1.70 17.73
N PRO A 6 -21.19 -1.69 18.67
CA PRO A 6 -20.28 -2.82 18.90
C PRO A 6 -20.96 -4.18 19.12
N ALA A 7 -22.19 -4.20 19.67
CA ALA A 7 -22.95 -5.44 19.86
C ALA A 7 -23.19 -6.24 18.56
N ARG A 8 -23.08 -5.60 17.39
CA ARG A 8 -23.27 -6.24 16.08
C ARG A 8 -22.08 -7.09 15.61
N TYR A 9 -20.90 -6.89 16.17
CA TYR A 9 -19.67 -7.60 15.79
C TYR A 9 -18.90 -8.18 16.99
N ALA A 10 -19.31 -7.85 18.22
CA ALA A 10 -18.70 -8.40 19.42
C ALA A 10 -18.78 -9.93 19.48
N GLY A 11 -17.70 -10.57 19.92
CA GLY A 11 -17.63 -12.03 20.05
C GLY A 11 -17.31 -12.80 18.76
N ALA A 12 -16.98 -12.12 17.67
CA ALA A 12 -16.47 -12.76 16.46
C ALA A 12 -15.13 -13.49 16.74
N ASP A 13 -14.89 -14.62 16.08
CA ASP A 13 -13.59 -15.34 16.13
C ASP A 13 -12.60 -14.65 15.21
N LEU A 14 -12.06 -13.50 15.63
CA LEU A 14 -11.09 -12.74 14.86
C LEU A 14 -9.72 -13.42 14.87
N ARG A 15 -9.11 -13.57 13.70
CA ARG A 15 -7.76 -14.15 13.49
C ARG A 15 -6.85 -13.26 12.65
N LEU A 16 -7.42 -12.43 11.79
CA LEU A 16 -6.69 -11.50 10.94
C LEU A 16 -7.37 -10.13 10.96
N ALA A 17 -6.59 -9.07 11.18
CA ALA A 17 -7.01 -7.69 10.99
C ALA A 17 -6.10 -7.03 9.96
N ALA A 18 -6.60 -6.78 8.74
CA ALA A 18 -5.91 -6.01 7.72
C ALA A 18 -6.38 -4.55 7.79
N VAL A 19 -5.46 -3.63 7.97
CA VAL A 19 -5.75 -2.25 8.35
C VAL A 19 -4.99 -1.28 7.45
N ASP A 20 -5.71 -0.43 6.73
CA ASP A 20 -5.06 0.67 6.03
C ASP A 20 -4.41 1.67 7.01
N MET A 21 -3.44 2.43 6.52
CA MET A 21 -2.64 3.32 7.35
C MET A 21 -3.16 4.75 7.36
N ASP A 22 -3.09 5.42 6.21
CA ASP A 22 -3.32 6.87 6.11
C ASP A 22 -4.82 7.19 6.01
N GLY A 23 -5.39 7.86 7.01
CA GLY A 23 -6.84 8.11 7.10
C GLY A 23 -7.63 6.98 7.76
N THR A 24 -6.96 5.90 8.14
CA THR A 24 -7.55 4.73 8.80
C THR A 24 -6.93 4.47 10.16
N LEU A 25 -5.70 3.94 10.23
CA LEU A 25 -5.00 3.68 11.49
C LEU A 25 -4.39 4.96 12.08
N LEU A 26 -3.75 5.76 11.20
CA LEU A 26 -3.07 6.99 11.59
C LEU A 26 -4.05 8.17 11.61
N ASP A 27 -3.88 9.07 12.58
CA ASP A 27 -4.57 10.34 12.59
C ASP A 27 -4.10 11.28 11.45
N ASP A 28 -4.71 12.46 11.30
CA ASP A 28 -4.36 13.42 10.25
C ASP A 28 -2.92 13.97 10.40
N ASP A 29 -2.36 13.93 11.61
CA ASP A 29 -0.98 14.31 11.91
C ASP A 29 0.01 13.12 11.76
N LYS A 30 -0.46 11.97 11.26
CA LYS A 30 0.29 10.72 11.03
C LYS A 30 0.80 10.04 12.29
N ASN A 31 0.15 10.27 13.43
CA ASN A 31 0.44 9.57 14.68
C ASN A 31 -0.38 8.28 14.80
N PHE A 32 0.19 7.29 15.48
CA PHE A 32 -0.55 6.11 15.92
C PHE A 32 -1.56 6.44 17.03
N PRO A 33 -2.68 5.69 17.11
CA PRO A 33 -3.60 5.81 18.22
C PRO A 33 -2.92 5.50 19.56
N PRO A 34 -3.30 6.20 20.64
CA PRO A 34 -2.75 5.92 21.96
C PRO A 34 -2.96 4.46 22.39
N GLY A 35 -1.91 3.86 22.98
CA GLY A 35 -1.96 2.46 23.43
C GLY A 35 -1.94 1.44 22.30
N MET A 36 -1.34 1.78 21.15
CA MET A 36 -1.23 0.87 20.01
C MET A 36 -0.37 -0.35 20.34
N ASP A 37 0.76 -0.16 21.03
CA ASP A 37 1.64 -1.28 21.39
C ASP A 37 0.93 -2.29 22.31
N GLU A 38 0.19 -1.82 23.31
CA GLU A 38 -0.60 -2.68 24.19
C GLU A 38 -1.72 -3.40 23.45
N LEU A 39 -2.34 -2.76 22.45
CA LEU A 39 -3.33 -3.39 21.59
C LEU A 39 -2.72 -4.53 20.78
N LEU A 40 -1.58 -4.29 20.15
CA LEU A 40 -0.86 -5.31 19.36
C LEU A 40 -0.42 -6.49 20.25
N ASP A 41 0.07 -6.23 21.48
CA ASP A 41 0.40 -7.30 22.44
C ASP A 41 -0.83 -8.15 22.83
N GLN A 42 -2.00 -7.51 22.99
CA GLN A 42 -3.23 -8.22 23.27
C GLN A 42 -3.71 -9.06 22.06
N MET A 43 -3.55 -8.55 20.85
CA MET A 43 -3.86 -9.29 19.63
C MET A 43 -2.95 -10.50 19.46
N ASP A 44 -1.64 -10.33 19.65
CA ASP A 44 -0.66 -11.42 19.61
C ASP A 44 -0.98 -12.52 20.64
N ALA A 45 -1.31 -12.12 21.87
CA ALA A 45 -1.69 -13.05 22.94
C ALA A 45 -2.96 -13.85 22.63
N ARG A 46 -3.86 -13.30 21.79
CA ARG A 46 -5.08 -13.97 21.31
C ARG A 46 -4.88 -14.75 20.01
N GLY A 47 -3.67 -14.72 19.43
CA GLY A 47 -3.38 -15.33 18.12
C GLY A 47 -4.02 -14.60 16.94
N VAL A 48 -4.28 -13.30 17.08
CA VAL A 48 -4.79 -12.44 16.01
C VAL A 48 -3.63 -11.76 15.29
N THR A 49 -3.50 -12.01 14.00
CA THR A 49 -2.51 -11.34 13.15
C THR A 49 -3.00 -9.93 12.81
N PHE A 50 -2.22 -8.91 13.15
CA PHE A 50 -2.40 -7.54 12.68
C PHE A 50 -1.53 -7.31 11.44
N ALA A 51 -2.12 -6.82 10.35
CA ALA A 51 -1.46 -6.59 9.08
C ALA A 51 -1.76 -5.18 8.54
N PRO A 52 -0.87 -4.19 8.71
CA PRO A 52 -0.99 -2.91 8.02
C PRO A 52 -0.93 -3.13 6.50
N ALA A 53 -1.83 -2.46 5.76
CA ALA A 53 -1.99 -2.57 4.32
C ALA A 53 -1.93 -1.18 3.67
N SER A 54 -0.87 -0.88 2.91
CA SER A 54 -0.63 0.47 2.40
C SER A 54 0.00 0.48 1.00
N GLY A 55 -0.09 1.63 0.33
CA GLY A 55 0.72 1.93 -0.86
C GLY A 55 2.20 2.18 -0.57
N ARG A 56 2.58 2.29 0.71
CA ARG A 56 3.97 2.48 1.15
C ARG A 56 4.82 1.23 0.89
N GLN A 57 6.13 1.41 0.80
CA GLN A 57 7.09 0.30 0.74
C GLN A 57 6.98 -0.59 1.99
N VAL A 58 7.09 -1.91 1.83
CA VAL A 58 7.04 -2.86 2.96
C VAL A 58 8.04 -2.52 4.06
N TRP A 59 9.24 -2.07 3.70
CA TRP A 59 10.28 -1.68 4.65
C TRP A 59 9.92 -0.42 5.43
N THR A 60 9.24 0.53 4.79
CA THR A 60 8.68 1.69 5.48
C THR A 60 7.64 1.26 6.51
N LEU A 61 6.74 0.33 6.14
CA LEU A 61 5.74 -0.21 7.08
C LEU A 61 6.41 -0.93 8.25
N ILE A 62 7.40 -1.78 8.01
CA ILE A 62 8.14 -2.49 9.07
C ILE A 62 8.81 -1.49 10.02
N ASP A 63 9.46 -0.46 9.49
CA ASP A 63 10.13 0.57 10.30
C ASP A 63 9.16 1.40 11.15
N MET A 64 7.89 1.49 10.76
CA MET A 64 6.85 2.17 11.54
C MET A 64 6.45 1.40 12.81
N PHE A 65 6.79 0.11 12.93
CA PHE A 65 6.51 -0.73 14.10
C PHE A 65 7.80 -1.23 14.77
N PRO A 66 8.61 -0.31 15.35
CA PRO A 66 9.88 -0.66 15.95
C PRO A 66 9.70 -1.66 17.11
N GLY A 67 10.59 -2.65 17.18
CA GLY A 67 10.53 -3.70 18.21
C GLY A 67 9.60 -4.89 17.88
N ARG A 68 8.96 -4.90 16.69
CA ARG A 68 8.09 -5.99 16.22
C ARG A 68 8.65 -6.64 14.95
N PRO A 69 9.76 -7.40 15.03
CA PRO A 69 10.45 -7.93 13.85
C PRO A 69 9.61 -8.96 13.07
N GLY A 70 8.62 -9.59 13.73
CA GLY A 70 7.70 -10.55 13.12
C GLY A 70 6.45 -9.93 12.50
N MET A 71 6.44 -8.64 12.25
CA MET A 71 5.27 -7.95 11.71
C MET A 71 4.84 -8.52 10.36
N THR A 72 3.54 -8.76 10.21
CA THR A 72 2.93 -9.04 8.91
C THR A 72 2.56 -7.73 8.25
N VAL A 73 2.96 -7.50 7.01
CA VAL A 73 2.72 -6.24 6.28
C VAL A 73 2.27 -6.50 4.85
N ILE A 74 1.33 -5.71 4.37
CA ILE A 74 0.88 -5.65 2.97
C ILE A 74 1.36 -4.30 2.41
N GLY A 75 2.38 -4.33 1.58
CA GLY A 75 2.97 -3.12 0.99
C GLY A 75 2.63 -2.97 -0.48
N GLU A 76 2.99 -1.80 -1.03
CA GLU A 76 2.85 -1.49 -2.45
C GLU A 76 1.43 -1.75 -2.97
N ASN A 77 0.38 -1.33 -2.22
CA ASN A 77 -1.03 -1.60 -2.54
C ASN A 77 -1.35 -3.09 -2.81
N GLY A 78 -0.68 -4.01 -2.12
CA GLY A 78 -0.84 -5.45 -2.31
C GLY A 78 0.15 -6.09 -3.27
N GLY A 79 1.08 -5.32 -3.85
CA GLY A 79 2.14 -5.84 -4.72
C GLY A 79 3.09 -6.80 -4.02
N ILE A 80 3.18 -6.74 -2.69
CA ILE A 80 3.98 -7.64 -1.85
C ILE A 80 3.38 -7.80 -0.46
N VAL A 81 3.40 -9.05 0.03
CA VAL A 81 3.03 -9.40 1.41
C VAL A 81 4.23 -10.05 2.09
N MET A 82 4.59 -9.53 3.26
CA MET A 82 5.70 -10.07 4.07
C MET A 82 5.21 -10.46 5.47
N ARG A 83 5.79 -11.52 6.05
CA ARG A 83 5.60 -11.92 7.44
C ARG A 83 6.91 -12.47 8.00
N ASP A 84 7.29 -12.05 9.19
CA ASP A 84 8.54 -12.47 9.85
C ASP A 84 9.80 -12.27 8.96
N GLY A 85 9.79 -11.23 8.12
CA GLY A 85 10.86 -10.97 7.16
C GLY A 85 10.89 -11.92 5.96
N VAL A 86 9.89 -12.81 5.81
CA VAL A 86 9.74 -13.75 4.71
C VAL A 86 8.61 -13.31 3.80
N GLU A 87 8.81 -13.42 2.49
CA GLU A 87 7.78 -13.15 1.49
C GLU A 87 6.67 -14.21 1.55
N VAL A 88 5.43 -13.77 1.69
CA VAL A 88 4.23 -14.61 1.61
C VAL A 88 3.73 -14.65 0.16
N SER A 89 3.66 -13.50 -0.51
CA SER A 89 3.33 -13.38 -1.93
C SER A 89 3.90 -12.09 -2.50
N SER A 90 4.15 -12.09 -3.82
CA SER A 90 4.47 -10.89 -4.59
C SER A 90 3.99 -11.02 -6.03
N SER A 91 3.82 -9.89 -6.71
CA SER A 91 3.35 -9.83 -8.09
C SER A 91 4.25 -8.91 -8.93
N PRO A 92 5.39 -9.43 -9.43
CA PRO A 92 6.35 -8.64 -10.20
C PRO A 92 5.82 -8.26 -11.58
N LEU A 93 6.13 -7.04 -12.01
CA LEU A 93 5.91 -6.55 -13.37
C LEU A 93 6.94 -7.16 -14.35
N ASP A 94 6.54 -7.32 -15.60
CA ASP A 94 7.45 -7.76 -16.67
C ASP A 94 8.36 -6.66 -17.18
N ALA A 95 9.52 -7.04 -17.74
CA ALA A 95 10.51 -6.11 -18.23
C ALA A 95 10.02 -5.24 -19.42
N PRO A 96 9.24 -5.75 -20.39
CA PRO A 96 8.69 -4.91 -21.46
C PRO A 96 7.82 -3.75 -20.91
N THR A 97 6.94 -4.01 -19.95
CA THR A 97 6.12 -2.98 -19.30
C THR A 97 6.99 -1.94 -18.60
N MET A 98 7.98 -2.39 -17.84
CA MET A 98 8.90 -1.49 -17.13
C MET A 98 9.69 -0.60 -18.10
N ARG A 99 10.26 -1.17 -19.17
CA ARG A 99 11.04 -0.41 -20.17
C ARG A 99 10.20 0.65 -20.87
N GLU A 100 8.98 0.31 -21.24
CA GLU A 100 8.07 1.25 -21.88
C GLU A 100 7.65 2.37 -20.93
N ALA A 101 7.38 2.09 -19.66
CA ALA A 101 7.10 3.12 -18.66
C ALA A 101 8.30 4.06 -18.43
N VAL A 102 9.53 3.53 -18.35
CA VAL A 102 10.75 4.32 -18.26
C VAL A 102 10.87 5.27 -19.47
N ARG A 103 10.67 4.75 -20.69
CA ARG A 103 10.71 5.54 -21.92
C ARG A 103 9.71 6.68 -21.90
N LEU A 104 8.45 6.38 -21.60
CA LEU A 104 7.35 7.37 -21.57
C LEU A 104 7.62 8.46 -20.52
N VAL A 105 8.06 8.08 -19.32
CA VAL A 105 8.35 9.07 -18.27
C VAL A 105 9.52 9.95 -18.64
N ARG A 106 10.60 9.40 -19.21
CA ARG A 106 11.74 10.20 -19.71
C ARG A 106 11.31 11.19 -20.79
N GLU A 107 10.45 10.78 -21.73
CA GLU A 107 9.92 11.67 -22.75
C GLU A 107 9.07 12.80 -22.15
N ALA A 108 8.15 12.48 -21.26
CA ALA A 108 7.23 13.44 -20.65
C ALA A 108 7.91 14.44 -19.69
N THR A 109 9.06 14.05 -19.11
CA THR A 109 9.79 14.89 -18.14
C THR A 109 10.99 15.62 -18.75
N SER A 110 11.30 15.38 -20.03
CA SER A 110 12.46 15.96 -20.71
C SER A 110 12.18 17.34 -21.31
N GLY A 111 13.26 18.16 -21.43
CA GLY A 111 13.22 19.45 -22.11
C GLY A 111 12.63 20.60 -21.28
N PRO A 112 12.54 21.81 -21.88
CA PRO A 112 12.12 23.02 -21.15
C PRO A 112 10.64 23.02 -20.72
N ASP A 113 9.80 22.25 -21.43
CA ASP A 113 8.38 22.09 -21.14
C ASP A 113 8.08 20.77 -20.44
N GLY A 114 9.11 20.04 -19.97
CA GLY A 114 9.01 18.76 -19.30
C GLY A 114 8.27 18.88 -17.96
N ILE A 115 7.41 17.87 -17.67
CA ILE A 115 6.66 17.82 -16.41
C ILE A 115 7.64 17.59 -15.25
N ASP A 116 7.51 18.38 -14.17
CA ASP A 116 8.40 18.33 -12.99
C ASP A 116 8.09 17.10 -12.11
N GLY A 117 8.42 15.92 -12.62
CA GLY A 117 8.16 14.63 -11.99
C GLY A 117 9.21 13.58 -12.31
N GLY A 118 8.95 12.33 -11.93
CA GLY A 118 9.83 11.20 -12.23
C GLY A 118 9.22 9.87 -11.86
N LEU A 119 9.87 8.79 -12.33
CA LEU A 119 9.47 7.40 -12.05
C LEU A 119 10.17 6.88 -10.80
N VAL A 120 9.41 6.20 -9.97
CA VAL A 120 9.88 5.36 -8.87
C VAL A 120 9.59 3.91 -9.25
N MET A 121 10.61 3.09 -9.45
CA MET A 121 10.49 1.66 -9.64
C MET A 121 10.51 0.99 -8.25
N CYS A 122 9.37 0.47 -7.81
CA CYS A 122 9.17 -0.07 -6.48
C CYS A 122 9.50 -1.56 -6.47
N GLY A 123 10.74 -1.88 -6.08
CA GLY A 123 11.22 -3.24 -5.91
C GLY A 123 10.88 -3.80 -4.53
N LYS A 124 10.97 -5.13 -4.39
CA LYS A 124 10.80 -5.84 -3.12
C LYS A 124 11.85 -5.43 -2.08
N GLN A 125 13.06 -5.08 -2.54
CA GLN A 125 14.17 -4.69 -1.67
C GLN A 125 14.37 -3.17 -1.63
N PHE A 126 14.30 -2.50 -2.79
CA PHE A 126 14.58 -1.08 -2.92
C PHE A 126 13.61 -0.39 -3.88
N ALA A 127 13.37 0.88 -3.63
CA ALA A 127 12.82 1.79 -4.64
C ALA A 127 13.99 2.39 -5.44
N TYR A 128 13.92 2.34 -6.77
CA TYR A 128 14.96 2.86 -7.65
C TYR A 128 14.49 4.14 -8.32
N VAL A 129 15.28 5.21 -8.18
CA VAL A 129 14.99 6.55 -8.75
C VAL A 129 16.18 7.09 -9.51
N GLU A 130 15.96 7.62 -10.72
CA GLU A 130 16.97 8.32 -11.50
C GLU A 130 17.08 9.80 -11.09
N ARG A 131 15.94 10.40 -10.81
CA ARG A 131 15.89 11.78 -10.39
C ARG A 131 16.40 11.92 -8.96
N THR A 132 17.47 12.73 -8.77
CA THR A 132 18.24 12.78 -7.52
C THR A 132 18.26 14.15 -6.86
N ASP A 133 17.58 15.16 -7.43
CA ASP A 133 17.47 16.47 -6.79
C ASP A 133 16.69 16.39 -5.46
N ASP A 134 17.05 17.28 -4.52
CA ASP A 134 16.53 17.21 -3.16
C ASP A 134 15.01 17.35 -3.08
N ARG A 135 14.39 18.15 -3.95
CA ARG A 135 12.91 18.36 -3.94
C ARG A 135 12.19 17.06 -4.27
N PHE A 136 12.66 16.34 -5.31
CA PHE A 136 12.06 15.06 -5.69
C PHE A 136 12.29 14.01 -4.62
N VAL A 137 13.53 13.87 -4.16
CA VAL A 137 13.89 12.85 -3.15
C VAL A 137 13.16 13.08 -1.82
N HIS A 138 13.05 14.32 -1.35
CA HIS A 138 12.27 14.61 -0.13
C HIS A 138 10.78 14.30 -0.28
N GLY A 139 10.21 14.35 -1.48
CA GLY A 139 8.82 13.93 -1.73
C GLY A 139 8.64 12.41 -1.75
N VAL A 140 9.67 11.66 -2.15
CA VAL A 140 9.64 10.20 -2.28
C VAL A 140 9.98 9.48 -0.96
N MET A 141 11.02 9.92 -0.26
CA MET A 141 11.56 9.23 0.92
C MET A 141 10.56 8.95 2.06
N PRO A 142 9.55 9.79 2.35
CA PRO A 142 8.56 9.46 3.39
C PRO A 142 7.78 8.18 3.13
N TYR A 143 7.71 7.74 1.88
CA TYR A 143 6.99 6.53 1.46
C TYR A 143 7.92 5.35 1.19
N TYR A 144 9.22 5.62 0.94
CA TYR A 144 10.23 4.64 0.49
C TYR A 144 11.52 4.80 1.29
N HIS A 145 11.60 4.21 2.48
CA HIS A 145 12.78 4.28 3.35
C HIS A 145 14.02 3.66 2.71
N ARG A 146 13.84 2.59 1.93
CA ARG A 146 14.93 1.95 1.18
C ARG A 146 14.92 2.43 -0.26
N THR A 147 15.46 3.61 -0.51
CA THR A 147 15.60 4.21 -1.85
C THR A 147 17.03 4.13 -2.34
N LYS A 148 17.23 3.64 -3.56
CA LYS A 148 18.50 3.71 -4.32
C LYS A 148 18.41 4.77 -5.41
N ARG A 149 19.32 5.71 -5.36
CA ARG A 149 19.58 6.67 -6.45
C ARG A 149 20.46 5.98 -7.48
N ILE A 150 20.05 6.00 -8.73
CA ILE A 150 20.69 5.29 -9.83
C ILE A 150 20.81 6.20 -11.04
N ASP A 151 21.72 5.86 -11.97
CA ASP A 151 21.93 6.66 -13.18
C ASP A 151 20.99 6.25 -14.32
N ASP A 152 20.54 4.97 -14.35
CA ASP A 152 19.72 4.42 -15.44
C ASP A 152 18.80 3.30 -14.93
N GLN A 153 17.49 3.55 -14.93
CA GLN A 153 16.48 2.55 -14.58
C GLN A 153 16.44 1.38 -15.57
N SER A 154 16.78 1.61 -16.85
CA SER A 154 16.85 0.52 -17.83
C SER A 154 17.97 -0.47 -17.49
N ALA A 155 19.11 0.02 -17.00
CA ALA A 155 20.21 -0.84 -16.56
C ALA A 155 19.83 -1.69 -15.32
N ILE A 156 18.98 -1.16 -14.43
CA ILE A 156 18.43 -1.95 -13.31
C ILE A 156 17.52 -3.07 -13.81
N ILE A 157 16.65 -2.80 -14.80
CA ILE A 157 15.81 -3.82 -15.42
C ILE A 157 16.66 -4.93 -16.03
N ASP A 158 17.71 -4.57 -16.78
CA ASP A 158 18.64 -5.52 -17.40
C ASP A 158 19.34 -6.39 -16.34
N ALA A 159 19.82 -5.77 -15.26
CA ALA A 159 20.52 -6.46 -14.19
C ALA A 159 19.60 -7.41 -13.39
N ILE A 160 18.33 -7.06 -13.20
CA ILE A 160 17.32 -7.95 -12.59
C ILE A 160 17.05 -9.13 -13.52
N GLU A 161 16.82 -8.92 -14.82
CA GLU A 161 16.60 -10.00 -15.79
C GLU A 161 17.81 -10.95 -15.92
N ALA A 162 19.02 -10.40 -15.81
CA ALA A 162 20.25 -11.18 -15.83
C ALA A 162 20.51 -11.95 -14.49
N GLY A 163 19.74 -11.67 -13.45
CA GLY A 163 19.95 -12.25 -12.10
C GLY A 163 21.17 -11.67 -11.37
N GLU A 164 21.67 -10.52 -11.81
CA GLU A 164 22.78 -9.79 -11.18
C GLU A 164 22.31 -9.00 -9.95
N ILE A 165 21.02 -8.59 -9.95
CA ILE A 165 20.34 -7.96 -8.82
C ILE A 165 19.23 -8.90 -8.36
N ASP A 166 19.29 -9.35 -7.10
CA ASP A 166 18.24 -10.14 -6.46
C ASP A 166 17.12 -9.19 -5.96
N ASP A 167 16.32 -8.70 -6.90
CA ASP A 167 15.13 -7.90 -6.63
C ASP A 167 14.08 -8.16 -7.72
N ALA A 168 12.85 -7.70 -7.51
CA ALA A 168 11.78 -7.73 -8.50
C ALA A 168 10.87 -6.53 -8.30
N ILE A 169 10.49 -5.85 -9.39
CA ILE A 169 9.67 -4.64 -9.35
C ILE A 169 8.21 -5.02 -9.29
N VAL A 170 7.53 -4.65 -8.23
CA VAL A 170 6.12 -5.00 -7.96
C VAL A 170 5.14 -3.85 -8.23
N LYS A 171 5.65 -2.63 -8.36
CA LYS A 171 4.87 -1.44 -8.69
C LYS A 171 5.75 -0.42 -9.41
N LEU A 172 5.17 0.32 -10.34
CA LEU A 172 5.73 1.56 -10.87
C LEU A 172 4.89 2.72 -10.35
N ALA A 173 5.53 3.75 -9.84
CA ALA A 173 4.85 4.96 -9.39
C ALA A 173 5.45 6.19 -10.06
N VAL A 174 4.63 7.14 -10.50
CA VAL A 174 5.10 8.47 -10.87
C VAL A 174 4.83 9.44 -9.75
N PHE A 175 5.84 10.22 -9.40
CA PHE A 175 5.75 11.32 -8.45
C PHE A 175 5.99 12.65 -9.15
N VAL A 176 5.14 13.64 -8.87
CA VAL A 176 5.17 14.97 -9.49
C VAL A 176 5.23 16.04 -8.40
N LEU A 177 6.02 17.09 -8.61
CA LEU A 177 6.06 18.27 -7.73
C LEU A 177 4.90 19.25 -7.99
N GLY A 178 3.76 18.70 -8.40
CA GLY A 178 2.50 19.37 -8.76
C GLY A 178 1.37 18.36 -8.90
N PRO A 179 0.27 18.70 -9.58
CA PRO A 179 -0.80 17.75 -9.87
C PRO A 179 -0.31 16.62 -10.77
N VAL A 180 -0.67 15.36 -10.42
CA VAL A 180 -0.13 14.17 -11.09
C VAL A 180 -0.77 13.85 -12.44
N GLU A 181 -1.97 14.38 -12.70
CA GLU A 181 -2.84 13.99 -13.82
C GLU A 181 -2.12 14.04 -15.17
N ALA A 182 -1.40 15.14 -15.44
CA ALA A 182 -0.73 15.34 -16.73
C ALA A 182 0.38 14.30 -16.98
N LEU A 183 1.21 13.99 -15.97
CA LEU A 183 2.24 12.96 -16.10
C LEU A 183 1.62 11.56 -16.15
N ALA A 184 0.63 11.31 -15.33
CA ALA A 184 -0.07 10.03 -15.30
C ALA A 184 -0.73 9.70 -16.64
N GLU A 185 -1.43 10.65 -17.26
CA GLU A 185 -2.05 10.49 -18.58
C GLU A 185 -1.03 10.30 -19.70
N ALA A 186 0.08 11.07 -19.66
CA ALA A 186 1.14 10.93 -20.66
C ALA A 186 1.92 9.60 -20.54
N THR A 187 1.84 8.91 -19.41
CA THR A 187 2.67 7.75 -19.09
C THR A 187 1.86 6.52 -18.67
N LEU A 188 1.59 6.35 -17.37
CA LEU A 188 1.03 5.12 -16.81
C LEU A 188 -0.40 4.82 -17.28
N ALA A 189 -1.20 5.81 -17.62
CA ALA A 189 -2.55 5.61 -18.16
C ALA A 189 -2.57 4.81 -19.46
N ASN A 190 -1.47 4.80 -20.23
CA ASN A 190 -1.35 3.99 -21.45
C ASN A 190 -1.42 2.47 -21.20
N PHE A 191 -1.23 2.04 -19.96
CA PHE A 191 -1.30 0.63 -19.57
C PHE A 191 -2.64 0.24 -18.94
N ALA A 192 -3.62 1.15 -18.82
CA ALA A 192 -4.88 0.92 -18.11
C ALA A 192 -5.70 -0.26 -18.64
N ASP A 193 -5.57 -0.59 -19.94
CA ASP A 193 -6.24 -1.75 -20.54
C ASP A 193 -5.65 -3.10 -20.13
N THR A 194 -4.39 -3.13 -19.69
CA THR A 194 -3.65 -4.37 -19.40
C THR A 194 -3.23 -4.50 -17.94
N HIS A 195 -3.12 -3.38 -17.23
CA HIS A 195 -2.62 -3.30 -15.86
C HIS A 195 -3.61 -2.61 -14.93
N GLN A 196 -3.36 -2.70 -13.63
CA GLN A 196 -4.05 -1.91 -12.62
C GLN A 196 -3.38 -0.53 -12.57
N TYR A 197 -4.07 0.46 -13.08
CA TYR A 197 -3.66 1.87 -13.01
C TYR A 197 -4.56 2.62 -12.05
N ALA A 198 -3.99 3.47 -11.21
CA ALA A 198 -4.73 4.32 -10.28
C ALA A 198 -3.98 5.61 -9.94
N ILE A 199 -4.73 6.72 -9.79
CA ILE A 199 -4.23 7.91 -9.10
C ILE A 199 -4.34 7.61 -7.60
N SER A 200 -3.19 7.56 -6.92
CA SER A 200 -3.06 7.16 -5.51
C SER A 200 -2.88 8.34 -4.56
N GLY A 201 -2.85 9.55 -5.09
CA GLY A 201 -2.74 10.80 -4.32
C GLY A 201 -2.63 12.01 -5.23
N ALA A 202 -2.63 13.21 -4.67
CA ALA A 202 -2.55 14.46 -5.44
C ALA A 202 -1.28 14.55 -6.33
N ASN A 203 -0.20 13.88 -5.90
CA ASN A 203 1.11 13.91 -6.53
C ASN A 203 1.56 12.53 -7.05
N TRP A 204 0.72 11.48 -6.89
CA TRP A 204 1.09 10.09 -7.14
C TRP A 204 0.11 9.37 -8.05
N ALA A 205 0.64 8.58 -8.99
CA ALA A 205 -0.12 7.57 -9.72
C ALA A 205 0.69 6.27 -9.79
N ASP A 206 0.01 5.15 -9.68
CA ASP A 206 0.58 3.82 -9.55
C ASP A 206 0.15 2.91 -10.71
N LEU A 207 1.05 1.99 -11.08
CA LEU A 207 0.82 0.92 -12.04
C LEU A 207 1.28 -0.42 -11.46
N GLN A 208 0.40 -1.40 -11.50
CA GLN A 208 0.65 -2.77 -11.04
C GLN A 208 0.06 -3.78 -12.01
N ILE A 209 0.36 -5.07 -11.83
CA ILE A 209 -0.31 -6.14 -12.56
C ILE A 209 -1.82 -6.09 -12.28
N ARG A 210 -2.62 -6.32 -13.30
CA ARG A 210 -4.08 -6.35 -13.19
C ARG A 210 -4.54 -7.39 -12.15
N GLY A 211 -5.45 -6.96 -11.28
CA GLY A 211 -5.99 -7.78 -10.19
C GLY A 211 -5.11 -7.86 -8.95
N VAL A 212 -3.99 -7.12 -8.95
CA VAL A 212 -3.16 -6.90 -7.77
C VAL A 212 -3.66 -5.66 -7.07
N ASP A 213 -4.19 -5.84 -5.87
CA ASP A 213 -4.71 -4.79 -4.99
C ASP A 213 -4.66 -5.26 -3.52
N LYS A 214 -5.03 -4.40 -2.59
CA LYS A 214 -5.03 -4.75 -1.16
C LYS A 214 -5.92 -5.95 -0.85
N GLY A 215 -7.04 -6.11 -1.55
CA GLY A 215 -7.96 -7.25 -1.37
C GLY A 215 -7.33 -8.57 -1.81
N SER A 216 -6.66 -8.60 -2.97
CA SER A 216 -5.94 -9.80 -3.41
C SER A 216 -4.85 -10.21 -2.42
N ALA A 217 -4.14 -9.25 -1.84
CA ALA A 217 -3.13 -9.49 -0.81
C ALA A 217 -3.73 -10.04 0.50
N VAL A 218 -4.91 -9.54 0.90
CA VAL A 218 -5.64 -10.09 2.06
C VAL A 218 -6.02 -11.55 1.79
N ARG A 219 -6.51 -11.90 0.59
CA ARG A 219 -6.80 -13.30 0.22
C ARG A 219 -5.56 -14.20 0.26
N ASP A 220 -4.41 -13.69 -0.20
CA ASP A 220 -3.15 -14.45 -0.14
C ASP A 220 -2.75 -14.70 1.31
N LEU A 221 -2.86 -13.68 2.15
CA LEU A 221 -2.56 -13.79 3.57
C LEU A 221 -3.55 -14.72 4.30
N GLN A 222 -4.83 -14.68 3.98
CA GLN A 222 -5.84 -15.63 4.51
C GLN A 222 -5.45 -17.08 4.18
N ARG A 223 -5.10 -17.35 2.92
CA ARG A 223 -4.65 -18.71 2.51
C ARG A 223 -3.40 -19.14 3.25
N PHE A 224 -2.43 -18.25 3.40
CA PHE A 224 -1.19 -18.52 4.13
C PHE A 224 -1.43 -18.83 5.61
N LEU A 225 -2.33 -18.09 6.26
CA LEU A 225 -2.67 -18.26 7.68
C LEU A 225 -3.67 -19.38 7.94
N GLY A 226 -4.34 -19.91 6.92
CA GLY A 226 -5.43 -20.88 7.07
C GLY A 226 -6.68 -20.30 7.73
N VAL A 227 -6.94 -19.01 7.53
CA VAL A 227 -8.13 -18.29 8.05
C VAL A 227 -9.07 -17.93 6.92
N ASP A 228 -10.34 -17.69 7.22
CA ASP A 228 -11.35 -17.32 6.25
C ASP A 228 -11.90 -15.90 6.49
N ARG A 229 -12.85 -15.49 5.64
CA ARG A 229 -13.46 -14.17 5.71
C ARG A 229 -14.22 -13.91 7.01
N SER A 230 -14.81 -14.96 7.63
CA SER A 230 -15.55 -14.82 8.89
C SER A 230 -14.63 -14.52 10.08
N GLN A 231 -13.34 -14.83 9.93
CA GLN A 231 -12.28 -14.61 10.90
C GLN A 231 -11.40 -13.38 10.57
N THR A 232 -11.79 -12.62 9.54
CA THR A 232 -11.00 -11.49 9.04
C THR A 232 -11.74 -10.17 9.23
N ALA A 233 -11.08 -9.23 9.89
CA ALA A 233 -11.48 -7.82 9.91
C ALA A 233 -10.66 -7.02 8.90
N VAL A 234 -11.30 -6.09 8.19
CA VAL A 234 -10.65 -5.15 7.28
C VAL A 234 -11.10 -3.73 7.58
N PHE A 235 -10.17 -2.78 7.50
CA PHE A 235 -10.43 -1.37 7.78
C PHE A 235 -9.86 -0.49 6.67
N GLY A 236 -10.63 0.50 6.21
CA GLY A 236 -10.18 1.41 5.18
C GLY A 236 -11.05 2.66 5.08
N ASP A 237 -10.56 3.66 4.33
CA ASP A 237 -11.25 4.95 4.13
C ASP A 237 -11.27 5.42 2.68
N ALA A 238 -10.41 4.92 1.81
CA ALA A 238 -10.20 5.42 0.45
C ALA A 238 -10.43 4.38 -0.65
N GLY A 239 -10.46 4.82 -1.91
CA GLY A 239 -10.79 3.97 -3.05
C GLY A 239 -9.89 2.74 -3.24
N ASN A 240 -8.61 2.80 -2.84
CA ASN A 240 -7.69 1.66 -2.88
C ASN A 240 -8.00 0.57 -1.83
N ASP A 241 -8.92 0.85 -0.88
CA ASP A 241 -9.40 -0.10 0.14
C ASP A 241 -10.67 -0.85 -0.28
N LEU A 242 -11.35 -0.40 -1.33
CA LEU A 242 -12.61 -1.01 -1.78
C LEU A 242 -12.50 -2.51 -1.96
N SER A 243 -11.39 -2.98 -2.55
CA SER A 243 -11.16 -4.40 -2.75
C SER A 243 -11.03 -5.20 -1.44
N MET A 244 -10.52 -4.59 -0.38
CA MET A 244 -10.43 -5.23 0.95
C MET A 244 -11.82 -5.42 1.59
N MET A 245 -12.76 -4.50 1.36
CA MET A 245 -14.09 -4.55 2.00
C MET A 245 -14.84 -5.85 1.70
N SER A 246 -14.55 -6.48 0.56
CA SER A 246 -15.12 -7.78 0.20
C SER A 246 -14.40 -8.97 0.82
N GLU A 247 -13.22 -8.79 1.40
CA GLU A 247 -12.37 -9.89 1.87
C GLU A 247 -12.52 -10.20 3.37
N GLY A 248 -13.26 -9.40 4.11
CA GLY A 248 -13.58 -9.65 5.51
C GLY A 248 -15.09 -9.60 5.79
N ASP A 249 -15.62 -10.56 6.55
CA ASP A 249 -17.00 -10.45 7.04
C ASP A 249 -17.11 -9.39 8.14
N LEU A 250 -15.99 -8.98 8.72
CA LEU A 250 -15.85 -7.84 9.62
C LEU A 250 -15.23 -6.65 8.86
N SER A 251 -15.93 -6.12 7.84
CA SER A 251 -15.45 -4.98 7.06
C SER A 251 -15.94 -3.65 7.65
N PHE A 252 -14.99 -2.77 7.93
CA PHE A 252 -15.22 -1.47 8.57
C PHE A 252 -14.76 -0.33 7.67
N ALA A 253 -15.68 0.53 7.24
CA ALA A 253 -15.35 1.85 6.75
C ALA A 253 -15.11 2.79 7.94
N MET A 254 -14.09 3.65 7.85
CA MET A 254 -13.91 4.72 8.83
C MET A 254 -15.01 5.76 8.69
N ALA A 255 -15.39 6.45 9.77
CA ALA A 255 -16.42 7.50 9.70
C ALA A 255 -16.04 8.70 8.79
N ASN A 256 -14.74 8.87 8.53
CA ASN A 256 -14.16 9.82 7.58
C ASN A 256 -13.99 9.26 6.15
N ALA A 257 -14.38 8.01 5.90
CA ALA A 257 -14.18 7.34 4.62
C ALA A 257 -15.00 7.98 3.49
N SER A 258 -14.56 7.73 2.26
CA SER A 258 -15.33 8.08 1.06
C SER A 258 -16.65 7.32 1.01
N GLN A 259 -17.64 7.88 0.31
CA GLN A 259 -18.98 7.30 0.24
C GLN A 259 -18.96 5.86 -0.31
N ASP A 260 -18.13 5.59 -1.31
CA ASP A 260 -18.01 4.29 -1.95
C ASP A 260 -17.52 3.21 -0.96
N VAL A 261 -16.55 3.55 -0.10
CA VAL A 261 -16.04 2.63 0.94
C VAL A 261 -17.09 2.37 2.00
N ILE A 262 -17.85 3.42 2.40
CA ILE A 262 -18.94 3.29 3.36
C ILE A 262 -20.05 2.34 2.83
N GLU A 263 -20.39 2.44 1.55
CA GLU A 263 -21.40 1.59 0.92
C GLU A 263 -20.93 0.14 0.75
N ALA A 264 -19.62 -0.07 0.55
CA ALA A 264 -19.02 -1.40 0.40
C ALA A 264 -18.83 -2.13 1.73
N ALA A 265 -18.66 -1.41 2.85
CA ALA A 265 -18.40 -2.00 4.16
C ALA A 265 -19.68 -2.44 4.87
N ARG A 266 -19.58 -3.46 5.73
CA ARG A 266 -20.71 -3.91 6.58
C ARG A 266 -20.93 -3.04 7.81
N PHE A 267 -19.87 -2.40 8.29
CA PHE A 267 -19.85 -1.62 9.52
C PHE A 267 -19.16 -0.28 9.32
N VAL A 268 -19.44 0.66 10.20
CA VAL A 268 -18.74 1.94 10.27
C VAL A 268 -18.00 2.02 11.60
N ALA A 269 -16.68 2.20 11.57
CA ALA A 269 -15.85 2.48 12.73
C ALA A 269 -15.88 4.00 13.04
N PRO A 270 -15.55 4.44 14.28
CA PRO A 270 -15.22 5.84 14.52
C PRO A 270 -14.12 6.34 13.57
N SER A 271 -13.96 7.67 13.44
CA SER A 271 -12.94 8.24 12.56
C SER A 271 -11.51 7.86 12.98
N ASN A 272 -10.55 8.04 12.05
CA ASN A 272 -9.13 7.91 12.34
C ASN A 272 -8.68 8.82 13.51
N ASN A 273 -9.15 10.08 13.55
CA ASN A 273 -8.85 11.03 14.61
C ASN A 273 -9.45 10.65 15.98
N GLU A 274 -10.43 9.76 16.00
CA GLU A 274 -11.02 9.18 17.22
C GLU A 274 -10.41 7.82 17.59
N ALA A 275 -9.31 7.43 16.93
CA ALA A 275 -8.69 6.11 17.11
C ALA A 275 -9.66 4.93 16.83
N GLY A 276 -10.47 5.04 15.77
CA GLY A 276 -11.58 4.13 15.48
C GLY A 276 -11.18 2.67 15.35
N VAL A 277 -10.05 2.38 14.67
CA VAL A 277 -9.51 1.01 14.56
C VAL A 277 -9.24 0.42 15.95
N ALA A 278 -8.55 1.17 16.81
CA ALA A 278 -8.21 0.70 18.15
C ALA A 278 -9.46 0.50 19.03
N GLN A 279 -10.51 1.31 18.85
CA GLN A 279 -11.78 1.14 19.57
C GLN A 279 -12.50 -0.14 19.16
N VAL A 280 -12.45 -0.51 17.88
CA VAL A 280 -13.11 -1.73 17.36
C VAL A 280 -12.36 -2.99 17.77
N LEU A 281 -11.02 -2.97 17.79
CA LEU A 281 -10.18 -4.15 18.03
C LEU A 281 -9.98 -4.47 19.53
N ARG A 282 -10.30 -3.57 20.46
CA ARG A 282 -10.27 -3.80 21.92
C ARG A 282 -11.50 -4.56 22.41
#